data_9f1b7f3f1867db711a502ee075dc6de6
#
_entry.id   9f1b7f3f1867db711a502ee075dc6de6
#
_cell.length_a   1.000
_cell.length_b   1.000
_cell.length_c   1.000
_cell.angle_alpha   90.00
_cell.angle_beta   90.00
_cell.angle_gamma   90.00
#
_symmetry.space_group_name_H-M   'P 1'
#
loop_
_entity.id
_entity.type
_entity.pdbx_description
1 polymer ?
#
loop_
_entity_poly.entity_id
_entity_poly.type
_entity_poly.pdbx_seq_one_letter_code
_entity_poly.pdbx_strand_id
1 'polypeptide(L)'
;MPTVPMTPAPSPESRIRIIALGDELLAGVGDARALGWLGRAVASEQGADSRIDVFASALPGESSAALADRWDAEVQARMSTQGQADGSIDHRVVLALGRADVEAGISLARSRLNLAKILDGLERLRIPAFVVGPPPSRDPGTTAGVRELSGAFEDVCSRRRIPYVDTVGGLSGHEQWESDLSRSPRDHPGQTGYGLMAWLVLHGGFGSWLGTSS
;
A
#
# COMPACT_ATOMS: atom_id res chain seq x y z
N MET A 1 46.61 34.24 -4.73
CA MET A 1 45.81 33.44 -3.77
C MET A 1 44.99 32.45 -4.54
N PRO A 2 45.15 31.13 -4.35
CA PRO A 2 44.34 30.14 -5.04
C PRO A 2 42.93 30.16 -4.46
N THR A 3 41.93 30.34 -5.33
CA THR A 3 40.52 30.22 -5.02
C THR A 3 40.21 28.74 -4.73
N VAL A 4 39.85 28.43 -3.49
CA VAL A 4 39.34 27.10 -3.12
C VAL A 4 38.00 26.88 -3.82
N PRO A 5 37.83 25.80 -4.61
CA PRO A 5 36.53 25.50 -5.21
C PRO A 5 35.51 25.24 -4.10
N MET A 6 34.45 26.04 -4.05
CA MET A 6 33.30 25.78 -3.20
C MET A 6 32.67 24.47 -3.66
N THR A 7 32.71 23.45 -2.79
CA THR A 7 31.91 22.26 -2.96
C THR A 7 30.42 22.69 -2.98
N PRO A 8 29.65 22.34 -4.02
CA PRO A 8 28.22 22.66 -4.01
C PRO A 8 27.58 22.03 -2.77
N ALA A 9 26.71 22.80 -2.10
CA ALA A 9 25.92 22.27 -1.00
C ALA A 9 25.14 21.02 -1.47
N PRO A 10 25.03 19.96 -0.66
CA PRO A 10 24.27 18.80 -1.02
C PRO A 10 22.85 19.24 -1.37
N SER A 11 22.32 18.75 -2.49
CA SER A 11 20.92 18.96 -2.88
C SER A 11 20.03 18.52 -1.73
N PRO A 12 18.94 19.21 -1.42
CA PRO A 12 18.04 18.77 -0.37
C PRO A 12 17.59 17.33 -0.68
N GLU A 13 17.85 16.41 0.26
CA GLU A 13 17.46 15.01 0.15
C GLU A 13 15.98 14.95 -0.22
N SER A 14 15.64 14.25 -1.29
CA SER A 14 14.25 14.02 -1.67
C SER A 14 13.57 13.26 -0.55
N ARG A 15 12.57 13.86 0.08
CA ARG A 15 11.82 13.26 1.17
C ARG A 15 10.45 12.82 0.68
N ILE A 16 10.22 11.52 0.69
CA ILE A 16 8.92 10.93 0.32
C ILE A 16 8.16 10.62 1.61
N ARG A 17 6.88 10.99 1.66
CA ARG A 17 5.99 10.59 2.74
C ARG A 17 4.90 9.70 2.20
N ILE A 18 4.92 8.43 2.59
CA ILE A 18 3.88 7.47 2.29
C ILE A 18 2.83 7.52 3.39
N ILE A 19 1.59 7.80 2.99
CA ILE A 19 0.40 7.65 3.83
C ILE A 19 -0.28 6.36 3.40
N ALA A 20 -0.26 5.35 4.26
CA ALA A 20 -0.77 4.03 3.94
C ALA A 20 -2.11 3.80 4.66
N LEU A 21 -3.15 3.46 3.91
CA LEU A 21 -4.52 3.27 4.39
C LEU A 21 -5.02 1.87 4.05
N GLY A 22 -5.65 1.20 4.98
CA GLY A 22 -6.16 -0.15 4.77
C GLY A 22 -6.49 -0.89 6.05
N ASP A 23 -6.52 -2.21 5.93
CA ASP A 23 -6.90 -3.14 6.99
C ASP A 23 -5.71 -3.67 7.81
N GLU A 24 -5.96 -4.70 8.62
CA GLU A 24 -4.94 -5.34 9.47
C GLU A 24 -3.79 -5.97 8.71
N LEU A 25 -3.98 -6.33 7.43
CA LEU A 25 -2.89 -6.88 6.61
C LEU A 25 -1.88 -5.79 6.24
N LEU A 26 -2.34 -4.55 6.08
CA LEU A 26 -1.45 -3.40 5.93
C LEU A 26 -0.63 -3.16 7.21
N ALA A 27 -1.25 -3.34 8.38
CA ALA A 27 -0.58 -3.22 9.68
C ALA A 27 0.41 -4.36 9.96
N GLY A 28 0.40 -5.43 9.17
CA GLY A 28 1.29 -6.57 9.37
C GLY A 28 0.87 -7.48 10.52
N VAL A 29 -0.42 -7.56 10.83
CA VAL A 29 -0.94 -8.45 11.88
C VAL A 29 -0.60 -9.89 11.55
N GLY A 30 0.01 -10.60 12.52
CA GLY A 30 0.51 -11.97 12.35
C GLY A 30 2.01 -12.07 12.02
N ASP A 31 2.65 -10.98 11.65
CA ASP A 31 4.10 -10.94 11.43
C ASP A 31 4.87 -10.83 12.74
N ALA A 32 5.66 -11.86 13.07
CA ALA A 32 6.49 -11.86 14.27
C ALA A 32 7.52 -10.71 14.34
N ARG A 33 7.85 -10.09 13.20
CA ARG A 33 8.73 -8.92 13.12
C ARG A 33 7.98 -7.59 13.09
N ALA A 34 6.66 -7.60 13.05
CA ALA A 34 5.81 -6.42 12.96
C ALA A 34 6.14 -5.47 11.78
N LEU A 35 6.74 -5.99 10.70
CA LEU A 35 7.09 -5.21 9.50
C LEU A 35 5.96 -5.20 8.47
N GLY A 36 5.18 -6.29 8.42
CA GLY A 36 4.21 -6.49 7.35
C GLY A 36 4.90 -6.51 5.98
N TRP A 37 4.12 -6.43 4.91
CA TRP A 37 4.64 -6.32 3.54
C TRP A 37 5.16 -4.90 3.23
N LEU A 38 4.47 -3.87 3.75
CA LEU A 38 4.83 -2.48 3.46
C LEU A 38 6.19 -2.12 4.05
N GLY A 39 6.43 -2.47 5.32
CA GLY A 39 7.73 -2.21 5.96
C GLY A 39 8.89 -2.89 5.23
N ARG A 40 8.67 -4.11 4.70
CA ARG A 40 9.69 -4.81 3.89
C ARG A 40 9.92 -4.14 2.54
N ALA A 41 8.85 -3.75 1.85
CA ALA A 41 8.96 -3.07 0.57
C ALA A 41 9.68 -1.72 0.70
N VAL A 42 9.31 -0.93 1.70
CA VAL A 42 9.97 0.36 1.98
C VAL A 42 11.43 0.18 2.35
N ALA A 43 11.75 -0.80 3.20
CA ALA A 43 13.14 -1.06 3.58
C ALA A 43 14.03 -1.45 2.39
N SER A 44 13.45 -2.08 1.36
CA SER A 44 14.15 -2.43 0.11
C SER A 44 14.43 -1.20 -0.77
N GLU A 45 13.57 -0.18 -0.73
CA GLU A 45 13.66 1.03 -1.54
C GLU A 45 14.36 2.19 -0.81
N GLN A 46 14.62 2.05 0.48
CA GLN A 46 15.32 3.06 1.28
C GLN A 46 16.78 3.13 0.84
N GLY A 47 17.20 4.25 0.29
CA GLY A 47 18.56 4.48 -0.20
C GLY A 47 19.26 5.65 0.49
N ALA A 48 20.51 5.94 0.07
CA ALA A 48 21.27 7.07 0.56
C ALA A 48 20.68 8.42 0.10
N ASP A 49 20.08 8.42 -1.09
CA ASP A 49 19.57 9.64 -1.76
C ASP A 49 18.06 9.84 -1.60
N SER A 50 17.35 8.86 -0.98
CA SER A 50 15.90 8.93 -0.78
C SER A 50 15.54 8.61 0.66
N ARG A 51 14.84 9.54 1.31
CA ARG A 51 14.30 9.33 2.65
C ARG A 51 12.81 9.10 2.58
N ILE A 52 12.38 7.90 2.99
CA ILE A 52 10.98 7.50 2.97
C ILE A 52 10.44 7.42 4.40
N ASP A 53 9.47 8.29 4.72
CA ASP A 53 8.72 8.22 5.97
C ASP A 53 7.37 7.52 5.71
N VAL A 54 6.96 6.60 6.59
CA VAL A 54 5.69 5.88 6.49
C VAL A 54 4.77 6.23 7.64
N PHE A 55 3.54 6.62 7.33
CA PHE A 55 2.45 6.83 8.27
C PHE A 55 1.30 5.89 7.91
N ALA A 56 1.23 4.75 8.58
CA ALA A 56 0.15 3.79 8.38
C ALA A 56 -1.06 4.13 9.27
N SER A 57 -2.24 4.09 8.67
CA SER A 57 -3.53 4.19 9.35
C SER A 57 -4.39 3.01 8.93
N ALA A 58 -4.16 1.88 9.59
CA ALA A 58 -4.82 0.61 9.32
C ALA A 58 -5.85 0.30 10.41
N LEU A 59 -7.05 -0.09 10.01
CA LEU A 59 -8.11 -0.50 10.94
C LEU A 59 -8.50 -1.98 10.69
N PRO A 60 -8.55 -2.81 11.74
CA PRO A 60 -8.93 -4.22 11.58
C PRO A 60 -10.32 -4.37 10.94
N GLY A 61 -10.43 -5.22 9.93
CA GLY A 61 -11.69 -5.49 9.22
C GLY A 61 -12.22 -4.29 8.44
N GLU A 62 -11.37 -3.37 8.03
CA GLU A 62 -11.82 -2.18 7.33
C GLU A 62 -12.33 -2.47 5.94
N SER A 63 -13.59 -2.11 5.70
CA SER A 63 -14.20 -2.17 4.38
C SER A 63 -13.86 -0.95 3.53
N SER A 64 -14.03 -1.09 2.20
CA SER A 64 -13.90 0.03 1.27
C SER A 64 -14.86 1.18 1.58
N ALA A 65 -16.04 0.87 2.13
CA ALA A 65 -17.02 1.89 2.52
C ALA A 65 -16.52 2.72 3.71
N ALA A 66 -16.02 2.05 4.76
CA ALA A 66 -15.48 2.72 5.95
C ALA A 66 -14.26 3.59 5.56
N LEU A 67 -13.36 3.05 4.75
CA LEU A 67 -12.22 3.82 4.26
C LEU A 67 -12.64 5.01 3.41
N ALA A 68 -13.65 4.87 2.53
CA ALA A 68 -14.15 5.96 1.69
C ALA A 68 -14.76 7.12 2.48
N ASP A 69 -15.11 6.91 3.73
CA ASP A 69 -15.66 7.94 4.61
C ASP A 69 -14.57 8.67 5.44
N ARG A 70 -13.40 8.06 5.66
CA ARG A 70 -12.35 8.64 6.51
C ARG A 70 -11.06 9.05 5.78
N TRP A 71 -10.80 8.51 4.57
CA TRP A 71 -9.51 8.65 3.88
C TRP A 71 -9.01 10.09 3.78
N ASP A 72 -9.90 11.05 3.50
CA ASP A 72 -9.53 12.45 3.29
C ASP A 72 -8.99 13.08 4.58
N ALA A 73 -9.67 12.90 5.70
CA ALA A 73 -9.23 13.38 7.00
C ALA A 73 -7.88 12.76 7.41
N GLU A 74 -7.68 11.45 7.14
CA GLU A 74 -6.45 10.74 7.43
C GLU A 74 -5.27 11.25 6.59
N VAL A 75 -5.50 11.50 5.32
CA VAL A 75 -4.49 12.04 4.41
C VAL A 75 -4.13 13.47 4.83
N GLN A 76 -5.11 14.34 5.02
CA GLN A 76 -4.88 15.73 5.39
C GLN A 76 -4.14 15.87 6.72
N ALA A 77 -4.49 15.06 7.73
CA ALA A 77 -3.82 15.08 9.03
C ALA A 77 -2.32 14.75 8.93
N ARG A 78 -1.93 13.93 7.94
CA ARG A 78 -0.53 13.50 7.74
C ARG A 78 0.24 14.33 6.71
N MET A 79 -0.46 15.16 5.95
CA MET A 79 0.17 16.15 5.07
C MET A 79 0.69 17.37 5.82
N SER A 80 0.26 17.59 7.07
CA SER A 80 0.70 18.73 7.88
C SER A 80 2.21 18.74 8.04
N THR A 81 2.80 19.93 7.78
CA THR A 81 4.25 20.17 7.88
C THR A 81 4.63 20.98 9.12
N GLN A 82 3.75 21.11 10.12
CA GLN A 82 4.05 21.85 11.32
C GLN A 82 5.32 21.35 12.01
N GLY A 83 6.30 22.24 12.12
CA GLY A 83 7.59 21.94 12.76
C GLY A 83 8.67 21.35 11.85
N GLN A 84 8.48 21.32 10.53
CA GLN A 84 9.50 20.88 9.58
C GLN A 84 10.16 22.09 8.91
N ALA A 85 11.47 22.23 9.18
CA ALA A 85 12.31 23.18 8.47
C ALA A 85 12.66 22.64 7.08
N ASP A 86 12.51 23.46 6.06
CA ASP A 86 12.99 23.36 4.69
C ASP A 86 13.05 21.98 4.01
N GLY A 87 12.18 21.80 3.04
CA GLY A 87 12.20 20.73 2.05
C GLY A 87 10.79 20.42 1.55
N SER A 88 10.57 20.38 0.26
CA SER A 88 9.32 19.90 -0.31
C SER A 88 9.17 18.41 -0.01
N ILE A 89 8.11 18.03 0.69
CA ILE A 89 7.78 16.62 0.94
C ILE A 89 6.91 16.15 -0.22
N ASP A 90 7.33 15.06 -0.88
CA ASP A 90 6.53 14.35 -1.86
C ASP A 90 5.56 13.41 -1.13
N HIS A 91 4.29 13.77 -1.10
CA HIS A 91 3.24 12.98 -0.46
C HIS A 91 2.69 11.94 -1.42
N ARG A 92 2.60 10.70 -0.97
CA ARG A 92 2.10 9.56 -1.74
C ARG A 92 1.16 8.71 -0.89
N VAL A 93 0.16 8.10 -1.51
CA VAL A 93 -0.82 7.27 -0.80
C VAL A 93 -0.75 5.82 -1.28
N VAL A 94 -0.66 4.89 -0.34
CA VAL A 94 -0.82 3.46 -0.57
C VAL A 94 -2.18 3.03 -0.03
N LEU A 95 -2.97 2.32 -0.84
CA LEU A 95 -4.24 1.72 -0.45
C LEU A 95 -4.13 0.20 -0.48
N ALA A 96 -4.52 -0.47 0.61
CA ALA A 96 -4.53 -1.93 0.71
C ALA A 96 -5.75 -2.40 1.48
N LEU A 97 -6.77 -2.89 0.76
CA LEU A 97 -8.08 -3.24 1.31
C LEU A 97 -8.83 -4.20 0.39
N GLY A 98 -9.95 -4.69 0.87
CA GLY A 98 -10.93 -5.38 0.04
C GLY A 98 -11.42 -6.71 0.59
N ARG A 99 -10.64 -7.40 1.44
CA ARG A 99 -11.06 -8.66 2.03
C ARG A 99 -12.33 -8.51 2.87
N ALA A 100 -12.40 -7.48 3.69
CA ALA A 100 -13.57 -7.17 4.52
C ALA A 100 -14.83 -6.88 3.68
N ASP A 101 -14.69 -6.38 2.46
CA ASP A 101 -15.84 -6.19 1.55
C ASP A 101 -16.48 -7.53 1.19
N VAL A 102 -15.66 -8.54 0.88
CA VAL A 102 -16.13 -9.88 0.56
C VAL A 102 -16.79 -10.54 1.78
N GLU A 103 -16.15 -10.47 2.93
CA GLU A 103 -16.64 -11.04 4.19
C GLU A 103 -17.96 -10.40 4.65
N ALA A 104 -18.11 -9.09 4.41
CA ALA A 104 -19.34 -8.35 4.72
C ALA A 104 -20.42 -8.42 3.61
N GLY A 105 -20.15 -9.11 2.49
CA GLY A 105 -21.09 -9.22 1.37
C GLY A 105 -21.37 -7.88 0.67
N ILE A 106 -20.44 -6.97 0.67
CA ILE A 106 -20.56 -5.70 -0.07
C ILE A 106 -20.52 -6.00 -1.57
N SER A 107 -21.47 -5.45 -2.32
CA SER A 107 -21.52 -5.70 -3.76
C SER A 107 -20.31 -5.14 -4.50
N LEU A 108 -19.85 -5.84 -5.55
CA LEU A 108 -18.74 -5.38 -6.41
C LEU A 108 -18.92 -3.96 -6.90
N ALA A 109 -20.16 -3.59 -7.30
CA ALA A 109 -20.48 -2.25 -7.77
C ALA A 109 -20.23 -1.20 -6.68
N ARG A 110 -20.55 -1.52 -5.42
CA ARG A 110 -20.34 -0.61 -4.29
C ARG A 110 -18.85 -0.48 -3.96
N SER A 111 -18.12 -1.60 -3.91
CA SER A 111 -16.68 -1.60 -3.66
C SER A 111 -15.92 -0.82 -4.73
N ARG A 112 -16.28 -1.01 -6.01
CA ARG A 112 -15.72 -0.22 -7.14
C ARG A 112 -15.96 1.28 -6.96
N LEU A 113 -17.19 1.66 -6.58
CA LEU A 113 -17.53 3.08 -6.36
C LEU A 113 -16.74 3.67 -5.20
N ASN A 114 -16.57 2.94 -4.11
CA ASN A 114 -15.82 3.38 -2.95
C ASN A 114 -14.35 3.62 -3.31
N LEU A 115 -13.69 2.66 -3.97
CA LEU A 115 -12.31 2.83 -4.45
C LEU A 115 -12.20 4.01 -5.42
N ALA A 116 -13.11 4.11 -6.39
CA ALA A 116 -13.12 5.21 -7.35
C ALA A 116 -13.23 6.58 -6.65
N LYS A 117 -14.12 6.71 -5.66
CA LYS A 117 -14.28 7.95 -4.86
C LYS A 117 -12.96 8.38 -4.20
N ILE A 118 -12.22 7.43 -3.62
CA ILE A 118 -10.92 7.69 -2.97
C ILE A 118 -9.91 8.15 -4.04
N LEU A 119 -9.76 7.40 -5.12
CA LEU A 119 -8.78 7.68 -6.17
C LEU A 119 -9.06 9.01 -6.88
N ASP A 120 -10.31 9.32 -7.18
CA ASP A 120 -10.71 10.62 -7.77
C ASP A 120 -10.45 11.78 -6.79
N GLY A 121 -10.56 11.51 -5.49
CA GLY A 121 -10.19 12.47 -4.45
C GLY A 121 -8.69 12.75 -4.40
N LEU A 122 -7.87 11.70 -4.43
CA LEU A 122 -6.41 11.81 -4.45
C LEU A 122 -5.91 12.51 -5.72
N GLU A 123 -6.52 12.23 -6.88
CA GLU A 123 -6.21 12.93 -8.14
C GLU A 123 -6.46 14.43 -8.03
N ARG A 124 -7.61 14.86 -7.45
CA ARG A 124 -7.88 16.29 -7.21
C ARG A 124 -6.85 16.95 -6.31
N LEU A 125 -6.33 16.22 -5.33
CA LEU A 125 -5.25 16.67 -4.43
C LEU A 125 -3.87 16.57 -5.07
N ARG A 126 -3.76 15.99 -6.28
CA ARG A 126 -2.50 15.70 -6.99
C ARG A 126 -1.55 14.82 -6.17
N ILE A 127 -2.10 13.88 -5.42
CA ILE A 127 -1.34 12.92 -4.64
C ILE A 127 -1.27 11.60 -5.40
N PRO A 128 -0.09 11.12 -5.79
CA PRO A 128 0.05 9.81 -6.43
C PRO A 128 -0.42 8.68 -5.53
N ALA A 129 -1.20 7.76 -6.10
CA ALA A 129 -1.70 6.58 -5.42
C ALA A 129 -1.05 5.29 -5.94
N PHE A 130 -0.94 4.29 -5.06
CA PHE A 130 -0.55 2.91 -5.36
C PHE A 130 -1.52 1.97 -4.66
N VAL A 131 -2.08 1.01 -5.37
CA VAL A 131 -3.11 0.13 -4.83
C VAL A 131 -2.60 -1.31 -4.79
N VAL A 132 -2.73 -1.94 -3.64
CA VAL A 132 -2.42 -3.37 -3.43
C VAL A 132 -3.72 -4.10 -3.18
N GLY A 133 -4.05 -5.04 -4.05
CA GLY A 133 -5.25 -5.86 -3.95
C GLY A 133 -5.20 -6.83 -2.76
N PRO A 134 -6.36 -7.35 -2.34
CA PRO A 134 -6.46 -8.29 -1.23
C PRO A 134 -5.85 -9.65 -1.60
N PRO A 135 -5.09 -10.29 -0.69
CA PRO A 135 -4.52 -11.62 -0.93
C PRO A 135 -5.57 -12.73 -0.73
N PRO A 136 -5.29 -13.96 -1.19
CA PRO A 136 -6.18 -15.08 -0.99
C PRO A 136 -6.28 -15.48 0.49
N SER A 137 -7.47 -15.96 0.88
CA SER A 137 -7.81 -16.52 2.17
C SER A 137 -7.62 -18.05 2.20
N ARG A 138 -7.62 -18.67 3.37
CA ARG A 138 -7.73 -20.13 3.51
C ARG A 138 -9.09 -20.65 3.04
N ASP A 139 -10.13 -19.83 3.17
CA ASP A 139 -11.46 -20.20 2.70
C ASP A 139 -11.56 -20.02 1.17
N PRO A 140 -11.84 -21.10 0.41
CA PRO A 140 -11.96 -21.03 -1.04
C PRO A 140 -13.09 -20.10 -1.51
N GLY A 141 -14.18 -20.01 -0.76
CA GLY A 141 -15.31 -19.11 -1.08
C GLY A 141 -14.89 -17.65 -0.98
N THR A 142 -14.23 -17.27 0.11
CA THR A 142 -13.66 -15.94 0.29
C THR A 142 -12.62 -15.65 -0.79
N THR A 143 -11.74 -16.60 -1.12
CA THR A 143 -10.75 -16.43 -2.18
C THR A 143 -11.39 -16.20 -3.55
N ALA A 144 -12.49 -16.88 -3.86
CA ALA A 144 -13.22 -16.64 -5.11
C ALA A 144 -13.78 -15.21 -5.17
N GLY A 145 -14.43 -14.75 -4.08
CA GLY A 145 -14.93 -13.38 -3.98
C GLY A 145 -13.81 -12.33 -4.05
N VAL A 146 -12.69 -12.58 -3.37
CA VAL A 146 -11.50 -11.71 -3.43
C VAL A 146 -10.95 -11.61 -4.86
N ARG A 147 -10.94 -12.71 -5.62
CA ARG A 147 -10.49 -12.68 -7.03
C ARG A 147 -11.39 -11.84 -7.91
N GLU A 148 -12.71 -11.95 -7.75
CA GLU A 148 -13.65 -11.10 -8.49
C GLU A 148 -13.48 -9.62 -8.12
N LEU A 149 -13.31 -9.34 -6.83
CA LEU A 149 -13.07 -7.98 -6.35
C LEU A 149 -11.73 -7.41 -6.84
N SER A 150 -10.66 -8.23 -6.85
CA SER A 150 -9.34 -7.83 -7.35
C SER A 150 -9.43 -7.40 -8.82
N GLY A 151 -10.08 -8.17 -9.69
CA GLY A 151 -10.30 -7.78 -11.07
C GLY A 151 -11.12 -6.49 -11.23
N ALA A 152 -12.11 -6.31 -10.34
CA ALA A 152 -12.91 -5.08 -10.32
C ALA A 152 -12.09 -3.84 -9.89
N PHE A 153 -11.18 -3.99 -8.93
CA PHE A 153 -10.27 -2.93 -8.48
C PHE A 153 -9.20 -2.62 -9.53
N GLU A 154 -8.64 -3.64 -10.17
CA GLU A 154 -7.69 -3.48 -11.27
C GLU A 154 -8.30 -2.65 -12.41
N ASP A 155 -9.55 -2.94 -12.82
CA ASP A 155 -10.26 -2.14 -13.84
C ASP A 155 -10.42 -0.67 -13.41
N VAL A 156 -10.77 -0.41 -12.14
CA VAL A 156 -10.88 0.96 -11.61
C VAL A 156 -9.53 1.70 -11.66
N CYS A 157 -8.44 1.03 -11.28
CA CYS A 157 -7.09 1.58 -11.27
C CYS A 157 -6.55 1.81 -12.69
N SER A 158 -6.72 0.83 -13.59
CA SER A 158 -6.28 0.89 -14.98
C SER A 158 -6.86 2.09 -15.73
N ARG A 159 -8.16 2.37 -15.58
CA ARG A 159 -8.82 3.54 -16.17
C ARG A 159 -8.24 4.88 -15.69
N ARG A 160 -7.58 4.90 -14.54
CA ARG A 160 -6.96 6.08 -13.92
C ARG A 160 -5.44 6.09 -14.07
N ARG A 161 -4.86 5.09 -14.72
CA ARG A 161 -3.41 4.89 -14.82
C ARG A 161 -2.71 4.84 -13.45
N ILE A 162 -3.40 4.25 -12.46
CA ILE A 162 -2.88 4.05 -11.11
C ILE A 162 -2.31 2.64 -11.04
N PRO A 163 -1.08 2.45 -10.53
CA PRO A 163 -0.50 1.13 -10.34
C PRO A 163 -1.36 0.26 -9.41
N TYR A 164 -1.56 -0.98 -9.82
CA TYR A 164 -2.30 -2.00 -9.07
C TYR A 164 -1.49 -3.29 -8.98
N VAL A 165 -1.44 -3.89 -7.80
CA VAL A 165 -0.78 -5.19 -7.58
C VAL A 165 -1.83 -6.25 -7.27
N ASP A 166 -1.99 -7.21 -8.18
CA ASP A 166 -2.84 -8.38 -7.96
C ASP A 166 -2.14 -9.41 -7.07
N THR A 167 -2.42 -9.36 -5.78
CA THR A 167 -1.86 -10.31 -4.81
C THR A 167 -2.62 -11.63 -4.80
N VAL A 168 -3.94 -11.64 -5.10
CA VAL A 168 -4.70 -12.90 -5.13
C VAL A 168 -4.26 -13.80 -6.28
N GLY A 169 -3.98 -13.24 -7.46
CA GLY A 169 -3.45 -14.00 -8.59
C GLY A 169 -2.06 -14.54 -8.31
N GLY A 170 -1.18 -13.71 -7.75
CA GLY A 170 0.20 -14.08 -7.47
C GLY A 170 0.39 -15.09 -6.32
N LEU A 171 -0.56 -15.18 -5.38
CA LEU A 171 -0.43 -16.01 -4.18
C LEU A 171 -1.36 -17.22 -4.15
N SER A 172 -2.39 -17.29 -5.01
CA SER A 172 -3.28 -18.46 -5.07
C SER A 172 -2.52 -19.70 -5.54
N GLY A 173 -2.60 -20.78 -4.76
CA GLY A 173 -1.86 -22.02 -5.05
C GLY A 173 -0.36 -21.96 -4.73
N HIS A 174 0.12 -20.87 -4.14
CA HIS A 174 1.52 -20.78 -3.71
C HIS A 174 1.74 -21.54 -2.42
N GLU A 175 2.48 -22.63 -2.47
CA GLU A 175 2.67 -23.58 -1.36
C GLU A 175 3.10 -22.89 -0.03
N GLN A 176 4.05 -21.96 -0.10
CA GLN A 176 4.53 -21.27 1.09
C GLN A 176 3.49 -20.31 1.67
N TRP A 177 2.65 -19.68 0.82
CA TRP A 177 1.54 -18.86 1.27
C TRP A 177 0.50 -19.69 2.01
N GLU A 178 0.06 -20.79 1.41
CA GLU A 178 -0.93 -21.70 2.00
C GLU A 178 -0.43 -22.31 3.31
N SER A 179 0.85 -22.74 3.33
CA SER A 179 1.50 -23.27 4.53
C SER A 179 1.57 -22.21 5.65
N ASP A 180 1.85 -20.98 5.32
CA ASP A 180 1.96 -19.89 6.30
C ASP A 180 0.57 -19.56 6.90
N LEU A 181 -0.44 -19.44 6.05
CA LEU A 181 -1.83 -19.24 6.49
C LEU A 181 -2.35 -20.40 7.34
N SER A 182 -2.00 -21.65 7.02
CA SER A 182 -2.48 -22.83 7.76
C SER A 182 -2.05 -22.84 9.22
N ARG A 183 -0.93 -22.18 9.54
CA ARG A 183 -0.41 -22.04 10.90
C ARG A 183 -1.03 -20.89 11.69
N SER A 184 -1.77 -20.02 11.02
CA SER A 184 -2.40 -18.84 11.62
C SER A 184 -3.79 -19.18 12.16
N PRO A 185 -4.12 -18.82 13.39
CA PRO A 185 -5.47 -19.03 13.93
C PRO A 185 -6.51 -18.08 13.32
N ARG A 186 -6.08 -16.99 12.69
CA ARG A 186 -6.97 -15.91 12.21
C ARG A 186 -6.87 -15.64 10.72
N ASP A 187 -6.31 -16.57 9.93
CA ASP A 187 -6.14 -16.39 8.50
C ASP A 187 -5.29 -15.14 8.11
N HIS A 188 -4.32 -14.81 8.95
CA HIS A 188 -3.32 -13.78 8.68
C HIS A 188 -2.01 -14.43 8.29
N PRO A 189 -1.28 -13.90 7.30
CA PRO A 189 0.03 -14.43 6.96
C PRO A 189 1.03 -14.15 8.09
N GLY A 190 2.02 -15.01 8.22
CA GLY A 190 3.19 -14.77 9.06
C GLY A 190 4.30 -14.07 8.28
N GLN A 191 5.51 -14.19 8.78
CA GLN A 191 6.68 -13.56 8.19
C GLN A 191 6.91 -13.94 6.72
N THR A 192 6.72 -15.21 6.36
CA THR A 192 6.93 -15.71 5.00
C THR A 192 5.88 -15.14 4.04
N GLY A 193 4.60 -15.20 4.40
CA GLY A 193 3.53 -14.67 3.58
C GLY A 193 3.66 -13.16 3.33
N TYR A 194 4.01 -12.39 4.35
CA TYR A 194 4.31 -10.97 4.17
C TYR A 194 5.54 -10.71 3.30
N GLY A 195 6.55 -11.60 3.34
CA GLY A 195 7.68 -11.56 2.43
C GLY A 195 7.27 -11.74 0.97
N LEU A 196 6.36 -12.69 0.70
CA LEU A 196 5.82 -12.93 -0.64
C LEU A 196 4.99 -11.73 -1.14
N MET A 197 4.14 -11.16 -0.28
CA MET A 197 3.41 -9.93 -0.63
C MET A 197 4.37 -8.77 -0.96
N ALA A 198 5.40 -8.57 -0.14
CA ALA A 198 6.40 -7.53 -0.40
C ALA A 198 7.12 -7.74 -1.73
N TRP A 199 7.45 -9.01 -2.05
CA TRP A 199 8.05 -9.36 -3.34
C TRP A 199 7.14 -8.98 -4.51
N LEU A 200 5.84 -9.31 -4.45
CA LEU A 200 4.88 -8.92 -5.48
C LEU A 200 4.77 -7.40 -5.62
N VAL A 201 4.73 -6.68 -4.52
CA VAL A 201 4.63 -5.21 -4.51
C VAL A 201 5.87 -4.58 -5.16
N LEU A 202 7.07 -5.05 -4.82
CA LEU A 202 8.33 -4.56 -5.41
C LEU A 202 8.36 -4.80 -6.93
N HIS A 203 8.00 -6.03 -7.37
CA HIS A 203 7.95 -6.37 -8.80
C HIS A 203 6.74 -5.77 -9.53
N GLY A 204 5.72 -5.35 -8.80
CA GLY A 204 4.55 -4.61 -9.30
C GLY A 204 4.79 -3.11 -9.53
N GLY A 205 6.06 -2.67 -9.50
CA GLY A 205 6.44 -1.31 -9.85
C GLY A 205 6.50 -0.31 -8.70
N PHE A 206 6.61 -0.79 -7.46
CA PHE A 206 6.66 0.08 -6.28
C PHE A 206 7.85 1.06 -6.33
N GLY A 207 9.05 0.58 -6.66
CA GLY A 207 10.23 1.42 -6.82
C GLY A 207 10.08 2.47 -7.94
N SER A 208 9.54 2.06 -9.10
CA SER A 208 9.25 3.00 -10.19
C SER A 208 8.23 4.07 -9.79
N TRP A 209 7.19 3.67 -9.03
CA TRP A 209 6.21 4.61 -8.49
C TRP A 209 6.82 5.57 -7.47
N LEU A 210 7.79 5.13 -6.69
CA LEU A 210 8.57 5.98 -5.77
C LEU A 210 9.60 6.84 -6.50
N GLY A 211 9.95 6.52 -7.76
CA GLY A 211 11.03 7.17 -8.47
C GLY A 211 12.42 6.79 -7.92
N THR A 212 12.53 5.66 -7.23
CA THR A 212 13.77 5.12 -6.67
C THR A 212 14.46 4.12 -7.59
N SER A 213 13.72 3.54 -8.56
CA SER A 213 14.30 2.64 -9.56
C SER A 213 15.10 3.42 -10.59
N SER A 214 16.37 3.10 -10.71
CA SER A 214 17.27 3.59 -11.77
C SER A 214 17.19 2.70 -13.00
#